data_1af29d6ac546940a8bdafeb49a4239f5
#
_entry.id   1af29d6ac546940a8bdafeb49a4239f5
#
_cell.length_a   1.000
_cell.length_b   1.000
_cell.length_c   1.000
_cell.angle_alpha   90.00
_cell.angle_beta   90.00
_cell.angle_gamma   90.00
#
_symmetry.space_group_name_H-M   'P 1'
#
loop_
_entity.id
_entity.type
_entity.pdbx_description
1 polymer ?
#
loop_
_entity_poly.entity_id
_entity_poly.type
_entity_poly.pdbx_seq_one_letter_code
_entity_poly.pdbx_strand_id
1 'polypeptide(L)'
;MGPAAKLASTPGIQRVPTPKLELFILRNFLDAEACAELIERIDEKRRPSEIADDIGIANFRTSETCDLDWRDPIVGAVDRKIAELLGLELGQSEPLQGQRYAPGQEFKPHTDTFEPGGYDFYLHTAASGQRTWTAMIYLNEPEDGGATRFKTIGKSVQPETGKLLAWNNLSSDGRPNPATLHQGMKVRRGTKYVLTKWFRERAG
;
A
#
# COMPACT_ATOMS: atom_id res chain seq x y z
N MET A 1 -18.49 -12.93 3.13
CA MET A 1 -18.61 -11.46 2.90
C MET A 1 -17.29 -11.01 2.28
N GLY A 2 -17.31 -10.37 1.11
CA GLY A 2 -16.07 -9.90 0.47
C GLY A 2 -15.48 -8.69 1.19
N PRO A 3 -14.17 -8.34 0.88
CA PRO A 3 -13.45 -7.28 1.59
C PRO A 3 -14.16 -5.92 1.58
N ALA A 4 -14.70 -5.49 0.44
CA ALA A 4 -15.43 -4.21 0.35
C ALA A 4 -16.64 -4.14 1.29
N ALA A 5 -17.42 -5.23 1.38
CA ALA A 5 -18.58 -5.28 2.26
C ALA A 5 -18.17 -5.32 3.74
N LYS A 6 -17.08 -6.02 4.06
CA LYS A 6 -16.53 -6.06 5.41
C LYS A 6 -16.01 -4.68 5.84
N LEU A 7 -15.23 -4.03 5.00
CA LEU A 7 -14.76 -2.65 5.24
C LEU A 7 -15.93 -1.70 5.42
N ALA A 8 -16.95 -1.76 4.55
CA ALA A 8 -18.12 -0.87 4.65
C ALA A 8 -18.92 -1.05 5.94
N SER A 9 -18.86 -2.23 6.57
CA SER A 9 -19.53 -2.51 7.86
C SER A 9 -18.66 -2.23 9.08
N THR A 10 -17.38 -1.89 8.90
CA THR A 10 -16.46 -1.64 10.01
C THR A 10 -16.65 -0.22 10.58
N PRO A 11 -16.86 -0.07 11.88
CA PRO A 11 -17.00 1.25 12.49
C PRO A 11 -15.80 2.15 12.23
N GLY A 12 -16.05 3.44 11.96
CA GLY A 12 -15.01 4.45 11.72
C GLY A 12 -14.42 4.45 10.33
N ILE A 13 -14.73 3.46 9.49
CA ILE A 13 -14.28 3.46 8.09
C ILE A 13 -15.09 4.46 7.26
N GLN A 14 -14.38 5.21 6.45
CA GLN A 14 -14.92 6.13 5.47
C GLN A 14 -14.70 5.57 4.05
N ARG A 15 -15.76 5.25 3.33
CA ARG A 15 -15.68 4.97 1.89
C ARG A 15 -15.58 6.27 1.12
N VAL A 16 -14.61 6.38 0.22
CA VAL A 16 -14.52 7.53 -0.69
C VAL A 16 -15.70 7.48 -1.68
N PRO A 17 -16.50 8.55 -1.82
CA PRO A 17 -17.70 8.54 -2.64
C PRO A 17 -17.35 8.63 -4.14
N THR A 18 -17.01 7.50 -4.75
CA THR A 18 -16.74 7.37 -6.18
C THR A 18 -17.24 6.01 -6.68
N PRO A 19 -17.88 5.94 -7.86
CA PRO A 19 -18.23 4.66 -8.46
C PRO A 19 -17.06 3.98 -9.18
N LYS A 20 -15.93 4.68 -9.37
CA LYS A 20 -14.80 4.19 -10.17
C LYS A 20 -13.84 3.30 -9.39
N LEU A 21 -13.82 3.42 -8.06
CA LEU A 21 -12.85 2.74 -7.20
C LEU A 21 -13.45 2.45 -5.83
N GLU A 22 -13.27 1.24 -5.35
CA GLU A 22 -13.49 0.90 -3.95
C GLU A 22 -12.26 1.35 -3.15
N LEU A 23 -12.36 2.52 -2.51
CA LEU A 23 -11.31 3.12 -1.68
C LEU A 23 -11.89 3.45 -0.30
N PHE A 24 -11.21 2.95 0.73
CA PHE A 24 -11.60 3.09 2.13
C PHE A 24 -10.48 3.74 2.93
N ILE A 25 -10.86 4.54 3.93
CA ILE A 25 -9.93 5.24 4.82
C ILE A 25 -10.36 4.96 6.26
N LEU A 26 -9.41 4.53 7.09
CA LEU A 26 -9.59 4.33 8.53
C LEU A 26 -8.51 5.11 9.28
N ARG A 27 -8.93 6.07 10.14
CA ARG A 27 -8.02 6.78 11.03
C ARG A 27 -7.75 5.95 12.27
N ASN A 28 -6.59 6.19 12.89
CA ASN A 28 -6.18 5.53 14.14
C ASN A 28 -6.21 4.00 14.05
N PHE A 29 -5.87 3.44 12.88
CA PHE A 29 -5.73 2.00 12.71
C PHE A 29 -4.56 1.46 13.53
N LEU A 30 -3.44 2.18 13.57
CA LEU A 30 -2.34 1.96 14.51
C LEU A 30 -2.22 3.16 15.44
N ASP A 31 -1.79 2.91 16.68
CA ASP A 31 -1.40 3.96 17.61
C ASP A 31 0.02 4.49 17.30
N ALA A 32 0.40 5.57 17.97
CA ALA A 32 1.68 6.22 17.73
C ALA A 32 2.88 5.36 18.17
N GLU A 33 2.72 4.54 19.21
CA GLU A 33 3.77 3.65 19.73
C GLU A 33 4.09 2.57 18.70
N ALA A 34 3.07 1.86 18.20
CA ALA A 34 3.24 0.85 17.15
C ALA A 34 3.85 1.46 15.88
N CYS A 35 3.44 2.67 15.51
CA CYS A 35 4.02 3.38 14.37
C CYS A 35 5.51 3.67 14.58
N ALA A 36 5.91 4.12 15.77
CA ALA A 36 7.30 4.42 16.09
C ALA A 36 8.18 3.16 16.04
N GLU A 37 7.74 2.07 16.64
CA GLU A 37 8.46 0.79 16.59
C GLU A 37 8.65 0.29 15.14
N LEU A 38 7.63 0.40 14.30
CA LEU A 38 7.71 -0.01 12.89
C LEU A 38 8.67 0.87 12.08
N ILE A 39 8.76 2.17 12.38
CA ILE A 39 9.74 3.07 11.78
C ILE A 39 11.16 2.61 12.13
N GLU A 40 11.44 2.24 13.37
CA GLU A 40 12.75 1.69 13.77
C GLU A 40 13.11 0.43 12.97
N ARG A 41 12.16 -0.52 12.81
CA ARG A 41 12.39 -1.73 12.00
C ARG A 41 12.70 -1.42 10.54
N ILE A 42 12.04 -0.40 9.96
CA ILE A 42 12.31 0.05 8.59
C ILE A 42 13.72 0.62 8.49
N ASP A 43 14.11 1.50 9.42
CA ASP A 43 15.40 2.17 9.40
C ASP A 43 16.60 1.23 9.57
N GLU A 44 16.41 0.11 10.30
CA GLU A 44 17.45 -0.90 10.50
C GLU A 44 17.85 -1.63 9.20
N LYS A 45 16.91 -1.89 8.29
CA LYS A 45 17.12 -2.82 7.15
C LYS A 45 16.69 -2.26 5.79
N ARG A 46 16.52 -0.93 5.67
CA ARG A 46 16.12 -0.32 4.41
C ARG A 46 17.20 -0.40 3.33
N ARG A 47 16.78 -0.53 2.11
CA ARG A 47 17.60 -0.49 0.91
C ARG A 47 16.92 0.37 -0.17
N PRO A 48 17.63 0.86 -1.20
CA PRO A 48 16.98 1.51 -2.34
C PRO A 48 15.84 0.65 -2.88
N SER A 49 14.70 1.30 -3.19
CA SER A 49 13.55 0.57 -3.73
C SER A 49 13.79 0.15 -5.17
N GLU A 50 13.34 -1.06 -5.48
CA GLU A 50 13.26 -1.59 -6.85
C GLU A 50 11.82 -1.49 -7.35
N ILE A 51 11.61 -1.55 -8.65
CA ILE A 51 10.31 -1.66 -9.31
C ILE A 51 10.24 -3.01 -10.03
N ALA A 52 9.07 -3.63 -10.03
CA ALA A 52 8.87 -4.95 -10.64
C ALA A 52 9.10 -4.92 -12.15
N ASP A 53 8.60 -3.88 -12.84
CA ASP A 53 8.80 -3.67 -14.26
C ASP A 53 9.73 -2.45 -14.45
N ASP A 54 10.89 -2.66 -15.09
CA ASP A 54 11.73 -1.53 -15.53
C ASP A 54 11.09 -0.90 -16.77
N ILE A 55 10.34 0.15 -16.54
CA ILE A 55 9.69 0.91 -17.63
C ILE A 55 10.60 1.96 -18.28
N GLY A 56 11.90 1.93 -17.98
CA GLY A 56 12.89 2.85 -18.57
C GLY A 56 12.74 4.31 -18.15
N ILE A 57 11.91 4.62 -17.14
CA ILE A 57 11.75 5.98 -16.63
C ILE A 57 12.69 6.21 -15.45
N ALA A 58 13.72 7.04 -15.68
CA ALA A 58 14.64 7.41 -14.61
C ALA A 58 13.91 8.01 -13.40
N ASN A 59 14.34 7.63 -12.20
CA ASN A 59 13.77 8.10 -10.94
C ASN A 59 12.25 7.88 -10.83
N PHE A 60 11.76 6.73 -11.31
CA PHE A 60 10.35 6.38 -11.24
C PHE A 60 9.91 6.16 -9.79
N ARG A 61 10.72 5.45 -9.01
CA ARG A 61 10.59 5.27 -7.56
C ARG A 61 11.91 5.61 -6.90
N THR A 62 11.92 6.59 -6.00
CA THR A 62 13.16 7.08 -5.36
C THR A 62 13.20 6.81 -3.85
N SER A 63 12.21 6.10 -3.33
CA SER A 63 12.12 5.69 -1.93
C SER A 63 13.15 4.62 -1.55
N GLU A 64 13.22 4.34 -0.26
CA GLU A 64 13.88 3.16 0.29
C GLU A 64 12.83 2.16 0.77
N THR A 65 13.14 0.87 0.72
CA THR A 65 12.25 -0.24 1.05
C THR A 65 12.89 -1.17 2.08
N CYS A 66 12.05 -1.71 2.96
CA CYS A 66 12.38 -2.80 3.87
C CYS A 66 11.29 -3.86 3.80
N ASP A 67 11.63 -5.12 3.52
CA ASP A 67 10.71 -6.24 3.67
C ASP A 67 10.77 -6.66 5.14
N LEU A 68 9.63 -6.52 5.83
CA LEU A 68 9.53 -6.74 7.27
C LEU A 68 9.32 -8.23 7.58
N ASP A 69 10.04 -8.73 8.57
CA ASP A 69 9.94 -10.14 8.99
C ASP A 69 8.65 -10.34 9.83
N TRP A 70 7.73 -11.14 9.34
CA TRP A 70 6.49 -11.48 10.04
C TRP A 70 6.69 -12.18 11.39
N ARG A 71 7.90 -12.73 11.66
CA ARG A 71 8.28 -13.32 12.95
C ARG A 71 8.53 -12.27 14.03
N ASP A 72 8.83 -11.03 13.64
CA ASP A 72 8.85 -9.92 14.59
C ASP A 72 7.44 -9.75 15.19
N PRO A 73 7.27 -9.71 16.52
CA PRO A 73 5.96 -9.70 17.16
C PRO A 73 5.05 -8.55 16.71
N ILE A 74 5.59 -7.33 16.55
CA ILE A 74 4.78 -6.18 16.14
C ILE A 74 4.42 -6.28 14.65
N VAL A 75 5.35 -6.71 13.80
CA VAL A 75 5.10 -6.90 12.37
C VAL A 75 4.01 -7.95 12.16
N GLY A 76 4.15 -9.12 12.81
CA GLY A 76 3.16 -10.19 12.73
C GLY A 76 1.79 -9.80 13.31
N ALA A 77 1.74 -8.96 14.35
CA ALA A 77 0.48 -8.44 14.88
C ALA A 77 -0.22 -7.51 13.91
N VAL A 78 0.52 -6.59 13.30
CA VAL A 78 0.00 -5.65 12.28
C VAL A 78 -0.45 -6.39 11.03
N ASP A 79 0.31 -7.38 10.59
CA ASP A 79 -0.02 -8.22 9.43
C ASP A 79 -1.36 -8.93 9.61
N ARG A 80 -1.57 -9.58 10.76
CA ARG A 80 -2.86 -10.20 11.12
C ARG A 80 -3.98 -9.17 11.19
N LYS A 81 -3.75 -8.02 11.82
CA LYS A 81 -4.76 -6.96 11.95
C LYS A 81 -5.24 -6.43 10.60
N ILE A 82 -4.35 -6.31 9.62
CA ILE A 82 -4.70 -5.92 8.24
C ILE A 82 -5.54 -7.02 7.58
N ALA A 83 -5.11 -8.28 7.66
CA ALA A 83 -5.82 -9.42 7.08
C ALA A 83 -7.22 -9.58 7.68
N GLU A 84 -7.34 -9.48 9.00
CA GLU A 84 -8.62 -9.49 9.72
C GLU A 84 -9.53 -8.35 9.26
N LEU A 85 -9.02 -7.12 9.14
CA LEU A 85 -9.79 -5.96 8.70
C LEU A 85 -10.39 -6.18 7.30
N LEU A 86 -9.60 -6.72 6.38
CA LEU A 86 -10.04 -7.00 5.00
C LEU A 86 -10.84 -8.30 4.90
N GLY A 87 -10.73 -9.22 5.84
CA GLY A 87 -11.30 -10.57 5.75
C GLY A 87 -10.63 -11.44 4.70
N LEU A 88 -9.32 -11.30 4.58
CA LEU A 88 -8.46 -12.03 3.66
C LEU A 88 -7.46 -12.90 4.44
N GLU A 89 -7.00 -13.98 3.81
CA GLU A 89 -6.05 -14.89 4.41
C GLU A 89 -4.61 -14.39 4.23
N LEU A 90 -3.79 -14.49 5.29
CA LEU A 90 -2.37 -14.12 5.21
C LEU A 90 -1.59 -14.91 4.16
N GLY A 91 -1.95 -16.18 3.95
CA GLY A 91 -1.34 -17.02 2.91
C GLY A 91 -1.53 -16.48 1.48
N GLN A 92 -2.49 -15.57 1.29
CA GLN A 92 -2.74 -14.88 0.01
C GLN A 92 -2.07 -13.51 -0.06
N SER A 93 -1.08 -13.23 0.76
CA SER A 93 -0.46 -11.90 0.79
C SER A 93 1.05 -11.94 0.60
N GLU A 94 1.57 -10.83 0.07
CA GLU A 94 3.01 -10.58 0.03
C GLU A 94 3.52 -10.19 1.44
N PRO A 95 4.83 -10.30 1.72
CA PRO A 95 5.40 -9.76 2.95
C PRO A 95 5.01 -8.30 3.18
N LEU A 96 4.85 -7.89 4.43
CA LEU A 96 4.59 -6.50 4.77
C LEU A 96 5.82 -5.66 4.42
N GLN A 97 5.64 -4.65 3.59
CA GLN A 97 6.72 -3.80 3.10
C GLN A 97 6.70 -2.44 3.78
N GLY A 98 7.79 -2.09 4.44
CA GLY A 98 8.06 -0.73 4.91
C GLY A 98 8.70 0.12 3.83
N GLN A 99 8.36 1.40 3.77
CA GLN A 99 8.91 2.35 2.80
C GLN A 99 9.24 3.68 3.49
N ARG A 100 10.40 4.24 3.16
CA ARG A 100 10.87 5.55 3.62
C ARG A 100 11.07 6.48 2.44
N TYR A 101 10.59 7.72 2.57
CA TYR A 101 10.77 8.80 1.61
C TYR A 101 11.42 9.99 2.29
N ALA A 102 12.67 10.29 1.93
CA ALA A 102 13.37 11.50 2.34
C ALA A 102 12.90 12.74 1.54
N PRO A 103 13.27 13.97 1.93
CA PRO A 103 12.99 15.15 1.12
C PRO A 103 13.47 15.00 -0.32
N GLY A 104 12.60 15.38 -1.26
CA GLY A 104 12.83 15.24 -2.69
C GLY A 104 12.38 13.89 -3.28
N GLN A 105 12.15 12.86 -2.47
CA GLN A 105 11.75 11.54 -2.92
C GLN A 105 10.24 11.43 -3.18
N GLU A 106 9.89 10.58 -4.14
CA GLU A 106 8.53 10.32 -4.59
C GLU A 106 8.39 8.92 -5.20
N PHE A 107 7.16 8.49 -5.42
CA PHE A 107 6.84 7.38 -6.29
C PHE A 107 5.87 7.87 -7.37
N LYS A 108 6.32 7.87 -8.63
CA LYS A 108 5.54 8.38 -9.76
C LYS A 108 4.24 7.61 -9.96
N PRO A 109 3.28 8.12 -10.75
CA PRO A 109 1.99 7.47 -10.97
C PRO A 109 2.14 6.03 -11.47
N HIS A 110 1.52 5.09 -10.74
CA HIS A 110 1.52 3.65 -11.01
C HIS A 110 0.23 3.00 -10.53
N THR A 111 -0.01 1.78 -10.96
CA THR A 111 -0.98 0.85 -10.36
C THR A 111 -0.21 -0.23 -9.61
N ASP A 112 -0.84 -0.89 -8.66
CA ASP A 112 -0.20 -2.01 -7.94
C ASP A 112 -0.34 -3.34 -8.70
N THR A 113 -1.18 -3.39 -9.72
CA THR A 113 -1.35 -4.57 -10.57
C THR A 113 -0.18 -4.72 -11.52
N PHE A 114 0.18 -5.98 -11.81
CA PHE A 114 1.11 -6.31 -12.90
C PHE A 114 0.41 -6.15 -14.23
N GLU A 115 1.08 -5.53 -15.21
CA GLU A 115 0.49 -5.24 -16.53
C GLU A 115 0.29 -6.54 -17.32
N PRO A 116 -0.95 -6.90 -17.69
CA PRO A 116 -1.20 -8.08 -18.49
C PRO A 116 -0.47 -8.01 -19.84
N GLY A 117 0.37 -9.00 -20.12
CA GLY A 117 1.22 -9.02 -21.32
C GLY A 117 2.55 -8.30 -21.17
N GLY A 118 2.84 -7.68 -20.03
CA GLY A 118 4.17 -7.18 -19.69
C GLY A 118 5.20 -8.31 -19.56
N TYR A 119 6.47 -7.98 -19.75
CA TYR A 119 7.57 -8.97 -19.72
C TYR A 119 7.58 -9.79 -18.42
N ASP A 120 7.36 -9.15 -17.27
CA ASP A 120 7.42 -9.78 -15.95
C ASP A 120 6.06 -10.28 -15.44
N PHE A 121 4.98 -10.14 -16.24
CA PHE A 121 3.64 -10.53 -15.81
C PHE A 121 3.59 -11.99 -15.32
N TYR A 122 4.08 -12.92 -16.12
CA TYR A 122 4.10 -14.34 -15.77
C TYR A 122 5.02 -14.64 -14.59
N LEU A 123 6.16 -13.97 -14.52
CA LEU A 123 7.09 -14.13 -13.39
C LEU A 123 6.41 -13.79 -12.06
N HIS A 124 5.68 -12.69 -12.01
CA HIS A 124 5.04 -12.21 -10.79
C HIS A 124 3.67 -12.82 -10.50
N THR A 125 2.99 -13.38 -11.50
CA THR A 125 1.61 -13.88 -11.33
C THR A 125 1.47 -15.41 -11.36
N ALA A 126 2.47 -16.14 -11.83
CA ALA A 126 2.39 -17.60 -12.00
C ALA A 126 1.99 -18.35 -10.72
N ALA A 127 2.60 -18.02 -9.58
CA ALA A 127 2.31 -18.68 -8.30
C ALA A 127 1.00 -18.16 -7.69
N SER A 128 0.90 -16.86 -7.43
CA SER A 128 -0.15 -16.28 -6.57
C SER A 128 -1.20 -15.46 -7.32
N GLY A 129 -1.10 -15.33 -8.64
CA GLY A 129 -2.03 -14.51 -9.43
C GLY A 129 -1.78 -13.00 -9.28
N GLN A 130 -2.76 -12.20 -9.62
CA GLN A 130 -2.71 -10.74 -9.59
C GLN A 130 -2.85 -10.19 -8.17
N ARG A 131 -2.42 -8.95 -7.93
CA ARG A 131 -2.71 -8.19 -6.71
C ARG A 131 -4.16 -7.72 -6.72
N THR A 132 -4.93 -8.18 -5.75
CA THR A 132 -6.38 -7.91 -5.64
C THR A 132 -6.67 -6.70 -4.76
N TRP A 133 -6.05 -6.63 -3.59
CA TRP A 133 -6.22 -5.55 -2.63
C TRP A 133 -4.88 -5.01 -2.16
N THR A 134 -4.85 -3.70 -1.95
CA THR A 134 -3.75 -3.01 -1.27
C THR A 134 -4.24 -2.39 0.02
N ALA A 135 -3.49 -2.57 1.09
CA ALA A 135 -3.61 -1.80 2.33
C ALA A 135 -2.31 -1.02 2.54
N MET A 136 -2.43 0.29 2.69
CA MET A 136 -1.30 1.19 2.97
C MET A 136 -1.56 1.94 4.27
N ILE A 137 -0.54 2.04 5.13
CA ILE A 137 -0.63 2.73 6.42
C ILE A 137 0.43 3.81 6.48
N TYR A 138 0.05 5.04 6.82
CA TYR A 138 1.00 6.08 7.18
C TYR A 138 1.49 5.86 8.61
N LEU A 139 2.81 5.79 8.80
CA LEU A 139 3.40 5.65 10.13
C LEU A 139 3.70 6.99 10.79
N ASN A 140 3.79 8.06 9.99
CA ASN A 140 4.02 9.42 10.47
C ASN A 140 3.46 10.47 9.50
N GLU A 141 3.61 11.73 9.89
CA GLU A 141 3.27 12.90 9.10
C GLU A 141 4.57 13.66 8.76
N PRO A 142 5.00 13.73 7.49
CA PRO A 142 6.08 14.63 7.10
C PRO A 142 5.64 16.09 7.29
N GLU A 143 6.59 17.01 7.50
CA GLU A 143 6.29 18.42 7.69
C GLU A 143 5.65 19.08 6.46
N ASP A 144 5.98 18.60 5.24
CA ASP A 144 5.36 19.07 3.99
C ASP A 144 5.44 18.02 2.88
N GLY A 145 4.37 17.90 2.09
CA GLY A 145 4.27 16.98 0.96
C GLY A 145 3.87 15.55 1.35
N GLY A 146 4.28 14.56 0.56
CA GLY A 146 4.13 13.13 0.86
C GLY A 146 2.70 12.57 0.74
N ALA A 147 1.71 13.32 0.26
CA ALA A 147 0.34 12.82 0.07
C ALA A 147 0.30 11.64 -0.92
N THR A 148 -0.70 10.77 -0.77
CA THR A 148 -1.04 9.77 -1.77
C THR A 148 -2.17 10.30 -2.64
N ARG A 149 -1.92 10.42 -3.96
CA ARG A 149 -2.88 10.99 -4.92
C ARG A 149 -3.36 9.94 -5.90
N PHE A 150 -4.66 9.67 -5.89
CA PHE A 150 -5.36 8.87 -6.91
C PHE A 150 -5.76 9.78 -8.06
N LYS A 151 -5.06 9.67 -9.20
CA LYS A 151 -5.17 10.63 -10.31
C LYS A 151 -6.53 10.59 -10.99
N THR A 152 -7.03 9.39 -11.32
CA THR A 152 -8.27 9.20 -12.09
C THR A 152 -9.52 9.71 -11.36
N ILE A 153 -9.52 9.65 -10.03
CA ILE A 153 -10.65 10.13 -9.20
C ILE A 153 -10.38 11.49 -8.56
N GLY A 154 -9.22 12.11 -8.84
CA GLY A 154 -8.87 13.44 -8.32
C GLY A 154 -8.72 13.51 -6.79
N LYS A 155 -8.56 12.37 -6.11
CA LYS A 155 -8.48 12.32 -4.64
C LYS A 155 -7.03 12.34 -4.17
N SER A 156 -6.72 13.26 -3.24
CA SER A 156 -5.46 13.23 -2.48
C SER A 156 -5.75 12.96 -1.01
N VAL A 157 -4.96 12.06 -0.41
CA VAL A 157 -5.04 11.73 1.00
C VAL A 157 -3.73 12.15 1.66
N GLN A 158 -3.85 13.02 2.67
CA GLN A 158 -2.70 13.50 3.43
C GLN A 158 -2.22 12.43 4.41
N PRO A 159 -0.90 12.31 4.64
CA PRO A 159 -0.36 11.52 5.73
C PRO A 159 -0.97 11.92 7.07
N GLU A 160 -1.24 10.94 7.91
CA GLU A 160 -1.67 11.09 9.30
C GLU A 160 -1.25 9.81 10.02
N THR A 161 -0.58 9.95 11.15
CA THR A 161 -0.03 8.82 11.91
C THR A 161 -1.11 7.77 12.19
N GLY A 162 -0.82 6.51 11.85
CA GLY A 162 -1.74 5.38 12.05
C GLY A 162 -2.93 5.30 11.08
N LYS A 163 -3.01 6.20 10.08
CA LYS A 163 -4.09 6.17 9.07
C LYS A 163 -3.86 5.07 8.04
N LEU A 164 -4.88 4.22 7.84
CA LEU A 164 -4.92 3.19 6.81
C LEU A 164 -5.75 3.63 5.62
N LEU A 165 -5.25 3.32 4.41
CA LEU A 165 -5.99 3.30 3.15
C LEU A 165 -6.09 1.86 2.67
N ALA A 166 -7.26 1.44 2.20
CA ALA A 166 -7.42 0.15 1.53
C ALA A 166 -8.19 0.33 0.21
N TRP A 167 -7.72 -0.32 -0.86
CA TRP A 167 -8.40 -0.24 -2.15
C TRP A 167 -8.36 -1.55 -2.92
N ASN A 168 -9.41 -1.77 -3.72
CA ASN A 168 -9.51 -2.88 -4.65
C ASN A 168 -8.75 -2.54 -5.94
N ASN A 169 -7.77 -3.36 -6.29
CA ASN A 169 -6.96 -3.18 -7.50
C ASN A 169 -7.68 -3.66 -8.78
N LEU A 170 -8.78 -4.38 -8.62
CA LEU A 170 -9.51 -4.97 -9.74
C LEU A 170 -10.87 -4.29 -9.93
N SER A 171 -11.31 -4.23 -11.16
CA SER A 171 -12.68 -3.90 -11.54
C SER A 171 -13.64 -5.06 -11.26
N SER A 172 -14.93 -4.83 -11.37
CA SER A 172 -15.98 -5.87 -11.14
C SER A 172 -15.90 -7.06 -12.10
N ASP A 173 -15.21 -6.90 -13.23
CA ASP A 173 -14.95 -7.97 -14.21
C ASP A 173 -13.63 -8.73 -13.95
N GLY A 174 -12.94 -8.44 -12.83
CA GLY A 174 -11.70 -9.09 -12.43
C GLY A 174 -10.44 -8.56 -13.13
N ARG A 175 -10.55 -7.55 -13.97
CA ARG A 175 -9.40 -6.95 -14.66
C ARG A 175 -8.76 -5.84 -13.81
N PRO A 176 -7.46 -5.52 -14.04
CA PRO A 176 -6.83 -4.34 -13.45
C PRO A 176 -7.70 -3.08 -13.60
N ASN A 177 -7.92 -2.38 -12.50
CA ASN A 177 -8.74 -1.17 -12.48
C ASN A 177 -7.86 0.09 -12.72
N PRO A 178 -7.94 0.76 -13.88
CA PRO A 178 -7.13 1.95 -14.15
C PRO A 178 -7.44 3.13 -13.22
N ALA A 179 -8.57 3.10 -12.51
CA ALA A 179 -8.88 4.14 -11.53
C ALA A 179 -8.01 4.07 -10.27
N THR A 180 -7.29 2.95 -10.07
CA THR A 180 -6.30 2.81 -8.99
C THR A 180 -4.98 3.55 -9.26
N LEU A 181 -4.81 4.15 -10.44
CA LEU A 181 -3.61 4.93 -10.76
C LEU A 181 -3.33 5.97 -9.69
N HIS A 182 -2.30 5.73 -8.90
CA HIS A 182 -1.94 6.57 -7.76
C HIS A 182 -0.44 6.90 -7.75
N GLN A 183 -0.07 7.89 -6.93
CA GLN A 183 1.31 8.31 -6.74
C GLN A 183 1.57 8.66 -5.27
N GLY A 184 2.76 8.34 -4.79
CA GLY A 184 3.31 8.93 -3.59
C GLY A 184 3.93 10.28 -3.96
N MET A 185 3.22 11.38 -3.67
CA MET A 185 3.69 12.72 -4.00
C MET A 185 5.00 13.03 -3.28
N LYS A 186 5.81 13.87 -3.90
CA LYS A 186 7.11 14.30 -3.37
C LYS A 186 7.01 14.79 -1.93
N VAL A 187 7.86 14.25 -1.07
CA VAL A 187 8.12 14.80 0.26
C VAL A 187 8.95 16.06 0.08
N ARG A 188 8.49 17.20 0.58
CA ARG A 188 9.19 18.46 0.48
C ARG A 188 10.03 18.76 1.70
N ARG A 189 9.50 18.38 2.89
CA ARG A 189 10.20 18.59 4.17
C ARG A 189 9.82 17.50 5.16
N GLY A 190 10.77 17.10 6.00
CA GLY A 190 10.63 15.96 6.88
C GLY A 190 10.83 14.63 6.15
N THR A 191 10.50 13.52 6.80
CA THR A 191 10.59 12.16 6.24
C THR A 191 9.24 11.49 6.35
N LYS A 192 8.82 10.76 5.32
CA LYS A 192 7.58 9.99 5.33
C LYS A 192 7.89 8.50 5.44
N TYR A 193 7.16 7.80 6.32
CA TYR A 193 7.16 6.35 6.42
C TYR A 193 5.78 5.77 6.17
N VAL A 194 5.71 4.68 5.42
CA VAL A 194 4.48 3.93 5.17
C VAL A 194 4.72 2.43 5.23
N LEU A 195 3.68 1.69 5.57
CA LEU A 195 3.59 0.25 5.32
C LEU A 195 2.71 0.01 4.11
N THR A 196 3.03 -1.03 3.34
CA THR A 196 2.17 -1.50 2.25
C THR A 196 2.06 -3.02 2.31
N LYS A 197 0.82 -3.51 2.21
CA LYS A 197 0.45 -4.91 2.16
C LYS A 197 -0.35 -5.16 0.90
N TRP A 198 0.08 -6.13 0.09
CA TRP A 198 -0.65 -6.57 -1.09
C TRP A 198 -1.22 -7.96 -0.87
N PHE A 199 -2.49 -8.12 -1.22
CA PHE A 199 -3.15 -9.41 -1.26
C PHE A 199 -3.27 -9.90 -2.70
N ARG A 200 -3.15 -11.19 -2.88
CA ARG A 200 -3.09 -11.88 -4.17
C ARG A 200 -4.37 -12.69 -4.41
N GLU A 201 -4.56 -13.14 -5.64
CA GLU A 201 -5.70 -14.01 -5.98
C GLU A 201 -5.65 -15.38 -5.29
N ARG A 202 -4.44 -15.90 -5.06
CA ARG A 202 -4.19 -17.22 -4.48
C ARG A 202 -3.06 -17.17 -3.46
N ALA A 203 -3.02 -18.16 -2.58
CA ALA A 203 -1.84 -18.45 -1.79
C ALA A 203 -0.67 -18.84 -2.72
N GLY A 204 0.55 -18.39 -2.40
CA GLY A 204 1.78 -18.70 -3.12
C GLY A 204 2.62 -19.73 -2.44
#